data_32cbc485793db6b34e06438cd554d4c9
#
_entry.id   32cbc485793db6b34e06438cd554d4c9
#
_cell.length_a   1.000
_cell.length_b   1.000
_cell.length_c   1.000
_cell.angle_alpha   90.00
_cell.angle_beta   90.00
_cell.angle_gamma   90.00
#
_symmetry.space_group_name_H-M   'P 1'
#
loop_
_entity.id
_entity.type
_entity.pdbx_description
1 polymer ?
#
loop_
_entity_poly.entity_id
_entity_poly.type
_entity_poly.pdbx_seq_one_letter_code
_entity_poly.pdbx_strand_id
1 'polypeptide(L)'
;TADDLRLFAICNVALTIPARIVVGMALDRFGPRRVFSVLMVLMSIPALVFAFGNTMTQLLVSRLVLSSIGASFVVGIHMTAMWFKPKDIGFAEGFYAGWGNFGSAAAAISLPTIALHMYGGEDGWRWAIAQSAIVMAAYGVYHWFAITDGPVGTVHRKPRKAVALEVSSWADMIKLILWTIPLVGVLAILVWRIQSMGYLGTTGATVCYAVIFAVVCYQIIQILRVNVPILKKGVPEDDKYPFNSVAALNSTYFANFGAELAVVSMLPMFFEETWSLSATAAGLIAASFAFVNLIARPMGGLVSDRLGNRRFVMLSYMFGIAVGFALMGLMNSNWPLIIAVGITVFTSF
;
A
#
# COMPACT_ATOMS: atom_id res chain seq x y z
N THR A 1 -24.00 8.10 -3.80
CA THR A 1 -24.59 6.80 -3.44
C THR A 1 -23.60 5.94 -2.69
N ALA A 2 -24.08 4.85 -2.01
CA ALA A 2 -23.18 3.89 -1.34
C ALA A 2 -22.20 3.21 -2.33
N ASP A 3 -22.65 2.99 -3.56
CA ASP A 3 -21.78 2.41 -4.60
C ASP A 3 -20.67 3.37 -5.03
N ASP A 4 -20.91 4.68 -5.02
CA ASP A 4 -19.87 5.68 -5.30
C ASP A 4 -18.79 5.64 -4.22
N LEU A 5 -19.16 5.51 -2.95
CA LEU A 5 -18.21 5.39 -1.84
C LEU A 5 -17.36 4.11 -1.94
N ARG A 6 -17.98 3.00 -2.33
CA ARG A 6 -17.25 1.74 -2.60
C ARG A 6 -16.27 1.90 -3.76
N LEU A 7 -16.66 2.61 -4.82
CA LEU A 7 -15.76 2.91 -5.95
C LEU A 7 -14.57 3.76 -5.51
N PHE A 8 -14.79 4.79 -4.68
CA PHE A 8 -13.70 5.59 -4.11
C PHE A 8 -12.75 4.74 -3.27
N ALA A 9 -13.25 3.78 -2.50
CA ALA A 9 -12.42 2.86 -1.71
C ALA A 9 -11.52 1.99 -2.61
N ILE A 10 -12.04 1.49 -3.73
CA ILE A 10 -11.26 0.72 -4.72
C ILE A 10 -10.21 1.63 -5.39
N CYS A 11 -10.59 2.83 -5.81
CA CYS A 11 -9.68 3.79 -6.43
C CYS A 11 -8.53 4.20 -5.50
N ASN A 12 -8.74 4.15 -4.19
CA ASN A 12 -7.73 4.53 -3.19
C ASN A 12 -6.44 3.71 -3.24
N VAL A 13 -6.48 2.49 -3.74
CA VAL A 13 -5.34 1.57 -3.73
C VAL A 13 -4.94 1.06 -5.13
N ALA A 14 -5.74 1.34 -6.15
CA ALA A 14 -5.65 0.69 -7.45
C ALA A 14 -4.30 0.88 -8.16
N LEU A 15 -3.75 2.08 -8.19
CA LEU A 15 -2.46 2.36 -8.84
C LEU A 15 -1.26 2.14 -7.91
N THR A 16 -1.45 1.73 -6.66
CA THR A 16 -0.34 1.45 -5.74
C THR A 16 0.60 0.38 -6.29
N ILE A 17 0.06 -0.68 -6.91
CA ILE A 17 0.88 -1.79 -7.45
C ILE A 17 1.78 -1.32 -8.60
N PRO A 18 1.25 -0.77 -9.72
CA PRO A 18 2.12 -0.30 -10.81
C PRO A 18 3.03 0.85 -10.39
N ALA A 19 2.58 1.72 -9.49
CA ALA A 19 3.39 2.81 -8.97
C ALA A 19 4.61 2.30 -8.17
N ARG A 20 4.48 1.22 -7.40
CA ARG A 20 5.62 0.60 -6.68
C ARG A 20 6.72 0.15 -7.61
N ILE A 21 6.39 -0.39 -8.77
CA ILE A 21 7.38 -0.81 -9.77
C ILE A 21 8.13 0.42 -10.32
N VAL A 22 7.40 1.46 -10.72
CA VAL A 22 7.98 2.70 -11.26
C VAL A 22 8.83 3.41 -10.21
N VAL A 23 8.32 3.53 -8.99
CA VAL A 23 9.03 4.18 -7.87
C VAL A 23 10.26 3.35 -7.46
N GLY A 24 10.18 2.01 -7.46
CA GLY A 24 11.34 1.14 -7.22
C GLY A 24 12.46 1.37 -8.24
N MET A 25 12.13 1.43 -9.53
CA MET A 25 13.13 1.75 -10.58
C MET A 25 13.71 3.15 -10.43
N ALA A 26 12.88 4.13 -10.04
CA ALA A 26 13.35 5.49 -9.77
C ALA A 26 14.25 5.55 -8.54
N LEU A 27 13.89 4.80 -7.48
CA LEU A 27 14.66 4.67 -6.24
C LEU A 27 16.08 4.16 -6.51
N ASP A 28 16.21 3.10 -7.30
CA ASP A 28 17.49 2.53 -7.69
C ASP A 28 18.36 3.53 -8.50
N ARG A 29 17.74 4.38 -9.29
CA ARG A 29 18.44 5.31 -10.18
C ARG A 29 18.81 6.64 -9.52
N PHE A 30 17.90 7.20 -8.71
CA PHE A 30 17.99 8.58 -8.21
C PHE A 30 18.25 8.67 -6.71
N GLY A 31 18.16 7.54 -6.00
CA GLY A 31 18.26 7.46 -4.55
C GLY A 31 16.97 7.81 -3.81
N PRO A 32 16.85 7.35 -2.55
CA PRO A 32 15.60 7.45 -1.80
C PRO A 32 15.20 8.88 -1.46
N ARG A 33 16.14 9.74 -1.08
CA ARG A 33 15.88 11.13 -0.73
C ARG A 33 15.11 11.87 -1.83
N ARG A 34 15.66 11.83 -3.05
CA ARG A 34 15.09 12.54 -4.20
C ARG A 34 13.73 11.97 -4.58
N VAL A 35 13.63 10.64 -4.65
CA VAL A 35 12.39 9.97 -5.06
C VAL A 35 11.27 10.22 -4.07
N PHE A 36 11.54 10.13 -2.77
CA PHE A 36 10.53 10.36 -1.75
C PHE A 36 10.05 11.81 -1.74
N SER A 37 10.99 12.77 -1.78
CA SER A 37 10.67 14.20 -1.82
C SER A 37 9.84 14.58 -3.04
N VAL A 38 10.27 14.14 -4.23
CA VAL A 38 9.54 14.41 -5.48
C VAL A 38 8.15 13.75 -5.46
N LEU A 39 8.04 12.53 -4.95
CA LEU A 39 6.77 11.83 -4.86
C LEU A 39 5.77 12.60 -3.96
N MET A 40 6.21 13.09 -2.78
CA MET A 40 5.37 13.87 -1.89
C MET A 40 4.88 15.17 -2.56
N VAL A 41 5.77 15.91 -3.20
CA VAL A 41 5.42 17.16 -3.89
C VAL A 41 4.48 16.89 -5.07
N LEU A 42 4.77 15.87 -5.90
CA LEU A 42 3.92 15.53 -7.04
C LEU A 42 2.53 15.05 -6.62
N MET A 43 2.42 14.25 -5.55
CA MET A 43 1.14 13.73 -5.09
C MET A 43 0.29 14.77 -4.34
N SER A 44 0.86 15.89 -3.93
CA SER A 44 0.08 17.01 -3.41
C SER A 44 -0.82 17.65 -4.48
N ILE A 45 -0.43 17.58 -5.75
CA ILE A 45 -1.22 18.13 -6.86
C ILE A 45 -2.57 17.41 -7.01
N PRO A 46 -2.62 16.07 -7.21
CA PRO A 46 -3.90 15.38 -7.28
C PRO A 46 -4.69 15.46 -5.95
N ALA A 47 -4.03 15.62 -4.80
CA ALA A 47 -4.72 15.87 -3.54
C ALA A 47 -5.43 17.22 -3.52
N LEU A 48 -4.82 18.28 -4.04
CA LEU A 48 -5.46 19.59 -4.23
C LEU A 48 -6.60 19.53 -5.28
N VAL A 49 -6.39 18.82 -6.39
CA VAL A 49 -7.44 18.59 -7.40
C VAL A 49 -8.63 17.85 -6.78
N PHE A 50 -8.38 16.87 -5.91
CA PHE A 50 -9.44 16.18 -5.16
C PHE A 50 -10.19 17.14 -4.22
N ALA A 51 -9.45 17.96 -3.47
CA ALA A 51 -10.04 18.91 -2.54
C ALA A 51 -10.98 19.91 -3.22
N PHE A 52 -10.60 20.43 -4.38
CA PHE A 52 -11.36 21.47 -5.11
C PHE A 52 -12.15 20.94 -6.31
N GLY A 53 -12.19 19.63 -6.51
CA GLY A 53 -12.97 18.99 -7.58
C GLY A 53 -14.47 19.22 -7.40
N ASN A 54 -15.16 19.57 -8.50
CA ASN A 54 -16.59 19.85 -8.52
C ASN A 54 -17.39 18.80 -9.28
N THR A 55 -16.72 17.88 -9.99
CA THR A 55 -17.37 16.80 -10.72
C THR A 55 -16.92 15.44 -10.20
N MET A 56 -17.81 14.45 -10.25
CA MET A 56 -17.50 13.09 -9.83
C MET A 56 -16.28 12.51 -10.58
N THR A 57 -16.15 12.83 -11.87
CA THR A 57 -15.01 12.41 -12.68
C THR A 57 -13.70 13.00 -12.17
N GLN A 58 -13.67 14.30 -11.82
CA GLN A 58 -12.48 14.93 -11.24
C GLN A 58 -12.08 14.28 -9.92
N LEU A 59 -13.07 14.01 -9.05
CA LEU A 59 -12.83 13.32 -7.78
C LEU A 59 -12.29 11.90 -7.98
N LEU A 60 -12.87 11.11 -8.88
CA LEU A 60 -12.41 9.76 -9.17
C LEU A 60 -11.01 9.73 -9.77
N VAL A 61 -10.74 10.56 -10.77
CA VAL A 61 -9.43 10.60 -11.45
C VAL A 61 -8.35 11.07 -10.47
N SER A 62 -8.59 12.14 -9.72
CA SER A 62 -7.63 12.63 -8.74
C SER A 62 -7.37 11.61 -7.63
N ARG A 63 -8.41 10.92 -7.14
CA ARG A 63 -8.29 9.84 -6.15
C ARG A 63 -7.49 8.66 -6.68
N LEU A 64 -7.75 8.28 -7.94
CA LEU A 64 -7.02 7.20 -8.60
C LEU A 64 -5.52 7.55 -8.73
N VAL A 65 -5.18 8.75 -9.22
CA VAL A 65 -3.79 9.19 -9.32
C VAL A 65 -3.14 9.28 -7.94
N LEU A 66 -3.85 9.81 -6.95
CA LEU A 66 -3.36 9.93 -5.57
C LEU A 66 -3.04 8.56 -4.95
N SER A 67 -3.70 7.49 -5.37
CA SER A 67 -3.39 6.13 -4.89
C SER A 67 -1.94 5.68 -5.15
N SER A 68 -1.26 6.33 -6.11
CA SER A 68 0.16 6.09 -6.38
C SER A 68 1.08 6.47 -5.21
N ILE A 69 0.60 7.27 -4.25
CA ILE A 69 1.37 7.63 -3.04
C ILE A 69 1.71 6.38 -2.20
N GLY A 70 0.91 5.32 -2.29
CA GLY A 70 1.21 4.04 -1.63
C GLY A 70 2.53 3.41 -2.03
N ALA A 71 3.14 3.87 -3.14
CA ALA A 71 4.49 3.49 -3.54
C ALA A 71 5.59 4.10 -2.65
N SER A 72 5.30 5.14 -1.86
CA SER A 72 6.24 5.74 -0.91
C SER A 72 6.73 4.74 0.15
N PHE A 73 5.90 3.73 0.47
CA PHE A 73 6.26 2.67 1.41
C PHE A 73 7.54 1.93 1.00
N VAL A 74 7.72 1.66 -0.30
CA VAL A 74 8.94 0.99 -0.82
C VAL A 74 10.18 1.84 -0.57
N VAL A 75 10.07 3.15 -0.72
CA VAL A 75 11.19 4.08 -0.49
C VAL A 75 11.59 4.09 0.97
N GLY A 76 10.61 4.19 1.88
CA GLY A 76 10.87 4.26 3.30
C GLY A 76 11.43 2.96 3.88
N ILE A 77 10.90 1.80 3.48
CA ILE A 77 11.45 0.48 3.86
C ILE A 77 12.91 0.35 3.39
N HIS A 78 13.18 0.73 2.14
CA HIS A 78 14.55 0.71 1.62
C HIS A 78 15.49 1.63 2.42
N MET A 79 15.05 2.85 2.75
CA MET A 79 15.82 3.76 3.59
C MET A 79 16.08 3.16 4.97
N THR A 80 15.06 2.61 5.61
CA THR A 80 15.18 1.98 6.93
C THR A 80 16.21 0.85 6.89
N ALA A 81 16.15 -0.03 5.88
CA ALA A 81 17.10 -1.11 5.69
C ALA A 81 18.56 -0.63 5.54
N MET A 82 18.79 0.58 5.00
CA MET A 82 20.14 1.14 4.85
C MET A 82 20.74 1.70 6.14
N TRP A 83 19.88 2.14 7.08
CA TRP A 83 20.34 2.76 8.32
C TRP A 83 20.55 1.75 9.46
N PHE A 84 19.89 0.59 9.43
CA PHE A 84 19.91 -0.39 10.51
C PHE A 84 20.72 -1.65 10.16
N LYS A 85 21.28 -2.29 11.20
CA LYS A 85 22.01 -3.55 11.05
C LYS A 85 21.04 -4.71 10.77
N PRO A 86 21.48 -5.78 10.07
CA PRO A 86 20.62 -6.92 9.74
C PRO A 86 19.92 -7.57 10.93
N LYS A 87 20.53 -7.52 12.13
CA LYS A 87 19.94 -8.08 13.35
C LYS A 87 18.80 -7.28 13.95
N ASP A 88 18.70 -5.99 13.61
CA ASP A 88 17.73 -5.04 14.17
C ASP A 88 16.71 -4.59 13.10
N ILE A 89 16.81 -5.17 11.89
CA ILE A 89 16.04 -4.71 10.72
C ILE A 89 14.54 -5.00 10.88
N GLY A 90 14.17 -6.12 11.50
CA GLY A 90 12.77 -6.47 11.71
C GLY A 90 12.06 -5.47 12.61
N PHE A 91 12.68 -5.10 13.73
CA PHE A 91 12.16 -4.05 14.60
C PHE A 91 12.06 -2.70 13.90
N ALA A 92 13.12 -2.29 13.19
CA ALA A 92 13.18 -0.99 12.52
C ALA A 92 12.13 -0.84 11.40
N GLU A 93 11.98 -1.85 10.56
CA GLU A 93 10.96 -1.88 9.51
C GLU A 93 9.55 -1.96 10.08
N GLY A 94 9.34 -2.74 11.14
CA GLY A 94 8.10 -2.80 11.89
C GLY A 94 7.72 -1.46 12.49
N PHE A 95 8.68 -0.74 13.08
CA PHE A 95 8.48 0.60 13.63
C PHE A 95 8.10 1.61 12.53
N TYR A 96 8.83 1.62 11.41
CA TYR A 96 8.48 2.47 10.26
C TYR A 96 7.07 2.20 9.73
N ALA A 97 6.73 0.92 9.54
CA ALA A 97 5.42 0.53 9.04
C ALA A 97 4.29 0.85 10.04
N GLY A 98 4.55 0.70 11.34
CA GLY A 98 3.63 1.06 12.42
C GLY A 98 3.30 2.55 12.44
N TRP A 99 4.31 3.41 12.27
CA TRP A 99 4.11 4.86 12.13
C TRP A 99 3.28 5.22 10.90
N GLY A 100 3.45 4.51 9.78
CA GLY A 100 2.63 4.71 8.59
C GLY A 100 1.15 4.44 8.86
N ASN A 101 0.83 3.35 9.56
CA ASN A 101 -0.55 3.02 9.94
C ASN A 101 -1.11 3.96 11.00
N PHE A 102 -0.29 4.39 11.97
CA PHE A 102 -0.70 5.43 12.91
C PHE A 102 -1.08 6.73 12.20
N GLY A 103 -0.40 7.09 11.11
CA GLY A 103 -0.77 8.22 10.26
C GLY A 103 -2.22 8.12 9.74
N SER A 104 -2.67 6.92 9.37
CA SER A 104 -4.06 6.68 8.96
C SER A 104 -5.05 6.87 10.12
N ALA A 105 -4.72 6.37 11.32
CA ALA A 105 -5.53 6.58 12.52
C ALA A 105 -5.60 8.07 12.90
N ALA A 106 -4.46 8.76 12.89
CA ALA A 106 -4.38 10.19 13.17
C ALA A 106 -5.22 11.01 12.18
N ALA A 107 -5.16 10.68 10.88
CA ALA A 107 -5.97 11.32 9.85
C ALA A 107 -7.46 11.07 10.05
N ALA A 108 -7.85 9.84 10.39
CA ALA A 108 -9.26 9.49 10.64
C ALA A 108 -9.87 10.26 11.82
N ILE A 109 -9.07 10.61 12.82
CA ILE A 109 -9.51 11.39 13.98
C ILE A 109 -9.43 12.89 13.71
N SER A 110 -8.30 13.35 13.15
CA SER A 110 -8.03 14.80 13.03
C SER A 110 -8.76 15.47 11.87
N LEU A 111 -8.85 14.82 10.70
CA LEU A 111 -9.43 15.47 9.51
C LEU A 111 -10.92 15.80 9.66
N PRO A 112 -11.79 14.91 10.19
CA PRO A 112 -13.17 15.29 10.47
C PRO A 112 -13.29 16.43 11.49
N THR A 113 -12.46 16.40 12.53
CA THR A 113 -12.42 17.44 13.56
C THR A 113 -12.00 18.79 12.96
N ILE A 114 -10.95 18.82 12.15
CA ILE A 114 -10.49 20.02 11.44
C ILE A 114 -11.57 20.52 10.48
N ALA A 115 -12.19 19.60 9.71
CA ALA A 115 -13.24 19.95 8.77
C ALA A 115 -14.45 20.61 9.44
N LEU A 116 -14.90 20.05 10.57
CA LEU A 116 -16.11 20.50 11.26
C LEU A 116 -15.87 21.71 12.17
N HIS A 117 -14.79 21.72 12.95
CA HIS A 117 -14.58 22.71 14.00
C HIS A 117 -13.62 23.85 13.60
N MET A 118 -12.68 23.61 12.70
CA MET A 118 -11.74 24.64 12.27
C MET A 118 -12.25 25.41 11.05
N TYR A 119 -12.71 24.68 10.02
CA TYR A 119 -13.19 25.30 8.80
C TYR A 119 -14.71 25.47 8.79
N GLY A 120 -15.47 24.48 9.29
CA GLY A 120 -16.93 24.51 9.34
C GLY A 120 -17.60 24.51 7.95
N GLY A 121 -18.94 24.54 7.96
CA GLY A 121 -19.75 24.61 6.74
C GLY A 121 -19.67 23.35 5.86
N GLU A 122 -20.31 23.40 4.71
CA GLU A 122 -20.39 22.27 3.78
C GLU A 122 -19.06 21.96 3.09
N ASP A 123 -18.18 22.93 2.94
CA ASP A 123 -16.88 22.81 2.28
C ASP A 123 -15.71 22.59 3.25
N GLY A 124 -15.95 22.45 4.56
CA GLY A 124 -14.90 22.28 5.55
C GLY A 124 -13.97 21.09 5.27
N TRP A 125 -14.51 20.00 4.73
CA TRP A 125 -13.74 18.82 4.35
C TRP A 125 -12.75 19.10 3.20
N ARG A 126 -13.09 20.01 2.28
CA ARG A 126 -12.23 20.42 1.17
C ARG A 126 -10.98 21.12 1.68
N TRP A 127 -11.15 22.04 2.61
CA TRP A 127 -10.06 22.78 3.23
C TRP A 127 -9.17 21.88 4.11
N ALA A 128 -9.75 20.92 4.83
CA ALA A 128 -8.98 19.93 5.59
C ALA A 128 -8.08 19.08 4.69
N ILE A 129 -8.59 18.65 3.53
CA ILE A 129 -7.79 17.90 2.55
C ILE A 129 -6.74 18.81 1.89
N ALA A 130 -7.11 20.04 1.51
CA ALA A 130 -6.17 20.99 0.91
C ALA A 130 -5.02 21.34 1.85
N GLN A 131 -5.31 21.56 3.14
CA GLN A 131 -4.29 21.74 4.17
C GLN A 131 -3.32 20.55 4.24
N SER A 132 -3.84 19.32 4.24
CA SER A 132 -3.02 18.11 4.26
C SER A 132 -2.11 18.01 3.02
N ALA A 133 -2.63 18.37 1.85
CA ALA A 133 -1.87 18.41 0.61
C ALA A 133 -0.73 19.44 0.66
N ILE A 134 -0.99 20.63 1.21
CA ILE A 134 0.02 21.69 1.39
C ILE A 134 1.10 21.25 2.37
N VAL A 135 0.70 20.66 3.51
CA VAL A 135 1.64 20.13 4.50
C VAL A 135 2.52 19.02 3.88
N MET A 136 1.93 18.13 3.08
CA MET A 136 2.67 17.08 2.37
C MET A 136 3.68 17.68 1.39
N ALA A 137 3.32 18.70 0.61
CA ALA A 137 4.22 19.39 -0.30
C ALA A 137 5.37 20.08 0.46
N ALA A 138 5.04 20.83 1.51
CA ALA A 138 6.03 21.53 2.35
C ALA A 138 7.01 20.54 3.00
N TYR A 139 6.50 19.42 3.52
CA TYR A 139 7.33 18.36 4.07
C TYR A 139 8.19 17.69 3.00
N GLY A 140 7.69 17.52 1.78
CA GLY A 140 8.47 17.01 0.65
C GLY A 140 9.66 17.90 0.31
N VAL A 141 9.45 19.23 0.34
CA VAL A 141 10.53 20.22 0.16
C VAL A 141 11.51 20.17 1.34
N TYR A 142 11.03 20.16 2.58
CA TYR A 142 11.87 20.02 3.77
C TYR A 142 12.71 18.74 3.73
N HIS A 143 12.10 17.60 3.38
CA HIS A 143 12.76 16.31 3.27
C HIS A 143 13.92 16.32 2.25
N TRP A 144 13.78 17.05 1.16
CA TRP A 144 14.84 17.20 0.15
C TRP A 144 16.12 17.77 0.73
N PHE A 145 16.03 18.71 1.67
CA PHE A 145 17.20 19.38 2.26
C PHE A 145 17.67 18.74 3.55
N ALA A 146 16.76 18.18 4.35
CA ALA A 146 17.04 17.69 5.69
C ALA A 146 17.58 16.25 5.74
N ILE A 147 17.24 15.41 4.72
CA ILE A 147 17.54 13.97 4.76
C ILE A 147 18.72 13.66 3.83
N THR A 148 19.47 12.61 4.18
CA THR A 148 20.52 12.01 3.33
C THR A 148 20.07 10.65 2.81
N ASP A 149 20.64 10.21 1.67
CA ASP A 149 20.25 8.94 1.04
C ASP A 149 20.61 7.70 1.87
N GLY A 150 21.59 7.81 2.77
CA GLY A 150 22.04 6.72 3.64
C GLY A 150 23.23 7.16 4.50
N PRO A 151 23.81 6.25 5.30
CA PRO A 151 25.02 6.51 6.10
C PRO A 151 26.20 6.98 5.23
N VAL A 152 27.10 7.74 5.84
CA VAL A 152 28.31 8.22 5.16
C VAL A 152 29.11 7.03 4.62
N GLY A 153 29.45 7.06 3.33
CA GLY A 153 30.19 5.97 2.67
C GLY A 153 29.29 4.92 2.00
N THR A 154 27.97 5.04 2.08
CA THR A 154 27.05 4.16 1.34
C THR A 154 27.20 4.42 -0.16
N VAL A 155 27.79 3.47 -0.88
CA VAL A 155 27.87 3.52 -2.34
C VAL A 155 26.56 2.99 -2.91
N HIS A 156 25.73 3.87 -3.48
CA HIS A 156 24.62 3.42 -4.31
C HIS A 156 25.20 2.68 -5.52
N ARG A 157 25.24 1.36 -5.44
CA ARG A 157 25.51 0.56 -6.64
C ARG A 157 24.37 0.85 -7.62
N LYS A 158 24.70 1.54 -8.71
CA LYS A 158 23.74 1.66 -9.84
C LYS A 158 23.39 0.23 -10.26
N PRO A 159 22.12 -0.18 -10.16
CA PRO A 159 21.76 -1.53 -10.54
C PRO A 159 22.16 -1.75 -11.99
N ARG A 160 22.71 -2.93 -12.29
CA ARG A 160 22.78 -3.42 -13.66
C ARG A 160 21.33 -3.40 -14.15
N LYS A 161 21.04 -2.65 -15.19
CA LYS A 161 19.77 -2.50 -15.98
C LYS A 161 18.58 -3.45 -15.61
N ALA A 162 18.28 -3.64 -14.35
CA ALA A 162 17.23 -4.54 -13.91
C ALA A 162 15.86 -3.85 -14.05
N VAL A 163 15.29 -3.94 -15.23
CA VAL A 163 13.89 -3.55 -15.49
C VAL A 163 12.94 -4.69 -15.15
N ALA A 164 13.46 -5.86 -14.81
CA ALA A 164 12.71 -7.04 -14.42
C ALA A 164 13.52 -7.88 -13.41
N LEU A 165 12.83 -8.66 -12.58
CA LEU A 165 13.43 -9.59 -11.63
C LEU A 165 14.24 -10.64 -12.39
N GLU A 166 15.50 -10.83 -12.01
CA GLU A 166 16.34 -11.92 -12.53
C GLU A 166 15.93 -13.23 -11.86
N VAL A 167 15.81 -14.32 -12.63
CA VAL A 167 15.40 -15.63 -12.13
C VAL A 167 16.45 -16.70 -12.40
N SER A 168 16.43 -17.79 -11.60
CA SER A 168 17.46 -18.81 -11.61
C SER A 168 17.22 -19.95 -12.61
N SER A 169 16.01 -20.06 -13.17
CA SER A 169 15.67 -21.15 -14.12
C SER A 169 14.62 -20.70 -15.15
N TRP A 170 14.53 -21.45 -16.26
CA TRP A 170 13.47 -21.26 -17.27
C TRP A 170 12.07 -21.46 -16.70
N ALA A 171 11.91 -22.42 -15.80
CA ALA A 171 10.63 -22.66 -15.13
C ALA A 171 10.24 -21.46 -14.25
N ASP A 172 11.18 -20.85 -13.56
CA ASP A 172 10.91 -19.67 -12.73
C ASP A 172 10.60 -18.43 -13.57
N MET A 173 11.21 -18.32 -14.77
CA MET A 173 10.84 -17.27 -15.72
C MET A 173 9.37 -17.39 -16.17
N ILE A 174 8.90 -18.61 -16.47
CA ILE A 174 7.50 -18.84 -16.81
C ILE A 174 6.60 -18.50 -15.63
N LYS A 175 6.95 -18.94 -14.41
CA LYS A 175 6.19 -18.61 -13.20
C LYS A 175 6.11 -17.08 -12.98
N LEU A 176 7.23 -16.36 -13.19
CA LEU A 176 7.26 -14.90 -13.07
C LEU A 176 6.31 -14.23 -14.07
N ILE A 177 6.30 -14.70 -15.33
CA ILE A 177 5.36 -14.19 -16.34
C ILE A 177 3.91 -14.47 -15.92
N LEU A 178 3.60 -15.70 -15.49
CA LEU A 178 2.25 -16.05 -15.03
C LEU A 178 1.84 -15.22 -13.80
N TRP A 179 2.77 -14.91 -12.89
CA TRP A 179 2.53 -14.10 -11.71
C TRP A 179 2.22 -12.62 -12.05
N THR A 180 2.72 -12.13 -13.16
CA THR A 180 2.48 -10.76 -13.63
C THR A 180 1.03 -10.55 -14.08
N ILE A 181 0.39 -11.59 -14.63
CA ILE A 181 -0.97 -11.49 -15.19
C ILE A 181 -2.02 -11.08 -14.13
N PRO A 182 -2.15 -11.73 -12.96
CA PRO A 182 -3.10 -11.31 -11.94
C PRO A 182 -2.89 -9.88 -11.44
N LEU A 183 -1.63 -9.45 -11.29
CA LEU A 183 -1.30 -8.11 -10.82
C LEU A 183 -1.86 -7.01 -11.71
N VAL A 184 -1.81 -7.23 -13.02
CA VAL A 184 -2.35 -6.27 -14.00
C VAL A 184 -3.83 -6.52 -14.27
N GLY A 185 -4.28 -7.77 -14.13
CA GLY A 185 -5.69 -8.18 -14.29
C GLY A 185 -6.65 -7.44 -13.33
N VAL A 186 -6.18 -7.13 -12.12
CA VAL A 186 -6.96 -6.32 -11.16
C VAL A 186 -7.30 -4.94 -11.72
N LEU A 187 -6.41 -4.33 -12.51
CA LEU A 187 -6.70 -3.04 -13.17
C LEU A 187 -7.78 -3.19 -14.24
N ALA A 188 -7.84 -4.32 -14.94
CA ALA A 188 -8.90 -4.59 -15.89
C ALA A 188 -10.27 -4.73 -15.19
N ILE A 189 -10.32 -5.37 -14.02
CA ILE A 189 -11.52 -5.45 -13.20
C ILE A 189 -11.97 -4.06 -12.75
N LEU A 190 -11.03 -3.19 -12.35
CA LEU A 190 -11.33 -1.80 -12.00
C LEU A 190 -11.95 -1.04 -13.18
N VAL A 191 -11.36 -1.14 -14.38
CA VAL A 191 -11.90 -0.50 -15.59
C VAL A 191 -13.31 -0.98 -15.88
N TRP A 192 -13.53 -2.31 -15.81
CA TRP A 192 -14.86 -2.91 -15.96
C TRP A 192 -15.86 -2.33 -14.95
N ARG A 193 -15.46 -2.20 -13.67
CA ARG A 193 -16.34 -1.67 -12.62
C ARG A 193 -16.69 -0.21 -12.87
N ILE A 194 -15.71 0.64 -13.22
CA ILE A 194 -15.94 2.06 -13.53
C ILE A 194 -16.87 2.20 -14.75
N GLN A 195 -16.68 1.36 -15.75
CA GLN A 195 -17.55 1.33 -16.95
C GLN A 195 -18.97 0.88 -16.59
N SER A 196 -19.13 -0.18 -15.79
CA SER A 196 -20.44 -0.69 -15.38
C SER A 196 -21.26 0.31 -14.56
N MET A 197 -20.60 1.23 -13.89
CA MET A 197 -21.22 2.32 -13.13
C MET A 197 -21.52 3.57 -13.98
N GLY A 198 -21.19 3.54 -15.27
CA GLY A 198 -21.48 4.65 -16.21
C GLY A 198 -20.50 5.82 -16.17
N TYR A 199 -19.43 5.74 -15.36
CA TYR A 199 -18.42 6.82 -15.27
C TYR A 199 -17.40 6.78 -16.42
N LEU A 200 -17.32 5.70 -17.15
CA LEU A 200 -16.41 5.52 -18.28
C LEU A 200 -17.18 4.99 -19.50
N GLY A 201 -17.17 5.74 -20.58
CA GLY A 201 -17.78 5.32 -21.84
C GLY A 201 -17.00 4.15 -22.48
N THR A 202 -17.65 3.45 -23.42
CA THR A 202 -17.07 2.26 -24.10
C THR A 202 -15.73 2.58 -24.75
N THR A 203 -15.57 3.71 -25.41
CA THR A 203 -14.31 4.14 -26.02
C THR A 203 -13.21 4.32 -24.98
N GLY A 204 -13.52 4.98 -23.86
CA GLY A 204 -12.57 5.15 -22.76
C GLY A 204 -12.13 3.83 -22.14
N ALA A 205 -13.07 2.91 -21.91
CA ALA A 205 -12.77 1.58 -21.40
C ALA A 205 -11.87 0.79 -22.37
N THR A 206 -12.15 0.83 -23.67
CA THR A 206 -11.32 0.18 -24.70
C THR A 206 -9.90 0.73 -24.70
N VAL A 207 -9.72 2.04 -24.59
CA VAL A 207 -8.40 2.67 -24.48
C VAL A 207 -7.67 2.18 -23.21
N CYS A 208 -8.35 2.15 -22.07
CA CYS A 208 -7.77 1.65 -20.81
C CYS A 208 -7.34 0.18 -20.94
N TYR A 209 -8.16 -0.70 -21.53
CA TYR A 209 -7.78 -2.10 -21.78
C TYR A 209 -6.60 -2.23 -22.73
N ALA A 210 -6.54 -1.41 -23.78
CA ALA A 210 -5.41 -1.38 -24.71
C ALA A 210 -4.11 -0.97 -24.00
N VAL A 211 -4.17 0.04 -23.12
CA VAL A 211 -3.02 0.47 -22.30
C VAL A 211 -2.61 -0.64 -21.35
N ILE A 212 -3.55 -1.26 -20.64
CA ILE A 212 -3.27 -2.39 -19.73
C ILE A 212 -2.59 -3.53 -20.49
N PHE A 213 -3.11 -3.91 -21.65
CA PHE A 213 -2.52 -4.93 -22.50
C PHE A 213 -1.11 -4.56 -22.95
N ALA A 214 -0.89 -3.33 -23.39
CA ALA A 214 0.44 -2.84 -23.77
C ALA A 214 1.44 -2.90 -22.59
N VAL A 215 1.01 -2.57 -21.38
CA VAL A 215 1.83 -2.68 -20.15
C VAL A 215 2.21 -4.13 -19.87
N VAL A 216 1.27 -5.08 -20.00
CA VAL A 216 1.56 -6.52 -19.84
C VAL A 216 2.57 -6.99 -20.88
N CYS A 217 2.35 -6.66 -22.14
CA CYS A 217 3.28 -7.02 -23.22
C CYS A 217 4.69 -6.42 -22.97
N TYR A 218 4.74 -5.16 -22.56
CA TYR A 218 6.01 -4.50 -22.21
C TYR A 218 6.72 -5.22 -21.06
N GLN A 219 6.02 -5.58 -19.98
CA GLN A 219 6.60 -6.32 -18.86
C GLN A 219 7.11 -7.70 -19.29
N ILE A 220 6.34 -8.45 -20.07
CA ILE A 220 6.78 -9.75 -20.58
C ILE A 220 8.04 -9.61 -21.42
N ILE A 221 8.08 -8.62 -22.32
CA ILE A 221 9.28 -8.32 -23.12
C ILE A 221 10.48 -8.01 -22.23
N GLN A 222 10.31 -7.24 -21.17
CA GLN A 222 11.41 -6.91 -20.25
C GLN A 222 11.88 -8.15 -19.47
N ILE A 223 10.96 -8.99 -18.99
CA ILE A 223 11.30 -10.26 -18.32
C ILE A 223 12.13 -11.14 -19.27
N LEU A 224 11.72 -11.27 -20.52
CA LEU A 224 12.45 -12.06 -21.52
C LEU A 224 13.82 -11.44 -21.85
N ARG A 225 13.89 -10.12 -22.05
CA ARG A 225 15.14 -9.41 -22.35
C ARG A 225 16.19 -9.52 -21.26
N VAL A 226 15.77 -9.53 -20.00
CA VAL A 226 16.68 -9.66 -18.86
C VAL A 226 17.08 -11.12 -18.66
N ASN A 227 16.12 -12.02 -18.64
CA ASN A 227 16.35 -13.39 -18.19
C ASN A 227 16.90 -14.33 -19.28
N VAL A 228 16.48 -14.20 -20.54
CA VAL A 228 16.94 -15.11 -21.61
C VAL A 228 18.46 -15.12 -21.77
N PRO A 229 19.17 -13.96 -21.83
CA PRO A 229 20.61 -13.95 -21.93
C PRO A 229 21.32 -14.56 -20.70
N ILE A 230 20.79 -14.30 -19.51
CA ILE A 230 21.34 -14.80 -18.24
C ILE A 230 21.19 -16.33 -18.18
N LEU A 231 20.00 -16.83 -18.45
CA LEU A 231 19.71 -18.28 -18.42
C LEU A 231 20.49 -19.07 -19.48
N LYS A 232 20.75 -18.45 -20.66
CA LYS A 232 21.61 -19.08 -21.70
C LYS A 232 23.08 -19.16 -21.31
N LYS A 233 23.59 -18.18 -20.53
CA LYS A 233 24.98 -18.18 -20.04
C LYS A 233 25.17 -19.06 -18.82
N GLY A 234 24.10 -19.46 -18.16
CA GLY A 234 24.11 -20.09 -16.85
C GLY A 234 24.16 -19.08 -15.70
N VAL A 235 23.36 -19.31 -14.67
CA VAL A 235 23.30 -18.47 -13.47
C VAL A 235 24.36 -18.95 -12.49
N PRO A 236 25.26 -18.08 -11.96
CA PRO A 236 26.20 -18.41 -10.92
C PRO A 236 25.50 -19.02 -9.69
N GLU A 237 26.15 -19.96 -9.00
CA GLU A 237 25.54 -20.61 -7.83
C GLU A 237 25.16 -19.62 -6.73
N ASP A 238 26.00 -18.60 -6.51
CA ASP A 238 25.77 -17.56 -5.49
C ASP A 238 24.58 -16.64 -5.80
N ASP A 239 24.15 -16.58 -7.06
CA ASP A 239 23.01 -15.77 -7.52
C ASP A 239 21.71 -16.60 -7.62
N LYS A 240 21.76 -17.90 -7.40
CA LYS A 240 20.58 -18.77 -7.44
C LYS A 240 19.74 -18.63 -6.18
N TYR A 241 18.45 -18.50 -6.36
CA TYR A 241 17.47 -18.49 -5.28
C TYR A 241 16.21 -19.27 -5.65
N PRO A 242 15.48 -19.85 -4.68
CA PRO A 242 14.25 -20.58 -4.94
C PRO A 242 13.09 -19.57 -5.18
N PHE A 243 12.65 -19.39 -6.43
CA PHE A 243 11.55 -18.51 -6.79
C PHE A 243 10.27 -18.81 -6.01
N ASN A 244 10.00 -20.08 -5.70
CA ASN A 244 8.82 -20.47 -4.90
C ASN A 244 8.80 -19.80 -3.51
N SER A 245 9.96 -19.56 -2.89
CA SER A 245 10.05 -18.87 -1.60
C SER A 245 9.67 -17.38 -1.76
N VAL A 246 10.10 -16.74 -2.83
CA VAL A 246 9.73 -15.36 -3.16
C VAL A 246 8.24 -15.27 -3.49
N ALA A 247 7.71 -16.21 -4.26
CA ALA A 247 6.28 -16.28 -4.57
C ALA A 247 5.43 -16.50 -3.31
N ALA A 248 5.84 -17.38 -2.42
CA ALA A 248 5.17 -17.60 -1.13
C ALA A 248 5.17 -16.32 -0.27
N LEU A 249 6.30 -15.62 -0.18
CA LEU A 249 6.40 -14.36 0.56
C LEU A 249 5.48 -13.29 -0.03
N ASN A 250 5.46 -13.15 -1.35
CA ASN A 250 4.57 -12.21 -2.03
C ASN A 250 3.09 -12.56 -1.82
N SER A 251 2.72 -13.85 -1.84
CA SER A 251 1.35 -14.30 -1.56
C SER A 251 0.94 -13.99 -0.13
N THR A 252 1.83 -14.20 0.84
CA THR A 252 1.61 -13.85 2.24
C THR A 252 1.37 -12.34 2.39
N TYR A 253 2.19 -11.53 1.75
CA TYR A 253 2.04 -10.08 1.77
C TYR A 253 0.72 -9.62 1.09
N PHE A 254 0.38 -10.23 -0.04
CA PHE A 254 -0.88 -9.97 -0.74
C PHE A 254 -2.09 -10.25 0.16
N ALA A 255 -2.12 -11.42 0.81
CA ALA A 255 -3.22 -11.82 1.67
C ALA A 255 -3.32 -10.90 2.91
N ASN A 256 -2.20 -10.69 3.61
CA ASN A 256 -2.18 -9.91 4.84
C ASN A 256 -2.50 -8.42 4.59
N PHE A 257 -1.72 -7.77 3.72
CA PHE A 257 -1.89 -6.34 3.45
C PHE A 257 -3.20 -6.03 2.73
N GLY A 258 -3.64 -6.91 1.83
CA GLY A 258 -4.94 -6.78 1.16
C GLY A 258 -6.11 -6.88 2.12
N ALA A 259 -6.08 -7.84 3.05
CA ALA A 259 -7.09 -7.98 4.08
C ALA A 259 -7.11 -6.78 5.05
N GLU A 260 -5.94 -6.30 5.49
CA GLU A 260 -5.81 -5.11 6.32
C GLU A 260 -6.46 -3.89 5.68
N LEU A 261 -6.14 -3.60 4.42
CA LEU A 261 -6.73 -2.46 3.69
C LEU A 261 -8.24 -2.58 3.53
N ALA A 262 -8.74 -3.79 3.22
CA ALA A 262 -10.17 -4.03 3.10
C ALA A 262 -10.89 -3.78 4.43
N VAL A 263 -10.36 -4.31 5.52
CA VAL A 263 -10.95 -4.14 6.86
C VAL A 263 -10.92 -2.68 7.29
N VAL A 264 -9.77 -2.00 7.22
CA VAL A 264 -9.66 -0.58 7.61
C VAL A 264 -10.66 0.30 6.86
N SER A 265 -10.91 0.01 5.58
CA SER A 265 -11.84 0.80 4.76
C SER A 265 -13.31 0.54 5.07
N MET A 266 -13.66 -0.66 5.55
CA MET A 266 -15.06 -1.07 5.78
C MET A 266 -15.46 -1.05 7.27
N LEU A 267 -14.49 -1.04 8.16
CA LEU A 267 -14.69 -1.19 9.60
C LEU A 267 -15.60 -0.12 10.23
N PRO A 268 -15.49 1.19 9.88
CA PRO A 268 -16.39 2.20 10.41
C PRO A 268 -17.86 1.89 10.08
N MET A 269 -18.15 1.61 8.82
CA MET A 269 -19.51 1.28 8.36
C MET A 269 -20.04 0.00 9.02
N PHE A 270 -19.19 -1.01 9.19
CA PHE A 270 -19.53 -2.25 9.87
C PHE A 270 -19.97 -2.02 11.33
N PHE A 271 -19.25 -1.20 12.09
CA PHE A 271 -19.61 -0.89 13.47
C PHE A 271 -20.84 0.01 13.57
N GLU A 272 -20.98 0.96 12.65
CA GLU A 272 -22.16 1.83 12.56
C GLU A 272 -23.43 1.02 12.28
N GLU A 273 -23.43 0.15 11.27
CA GLU A 273 -24.58 -0.64 10.87
C GLU A 273 -24.91 -1.76 11.87
N THR A 274 -23.89 -2.45 12.41
CA THR A 274 -24.13 -3.65 13.25
C THR A 274 -24.59 -3.29 14.67
N TRP A 275 -24.03 -2.25 15.28
CA TRP A 275 -24.37 -1.83 16.66
C TRP A 275 -25.11 -0.50 16.74
N SER A 276 -25.54 0.06 15.60
CA SER A 276 -26.22 1.35 15.53
C SER A 276 -25.44 2.48 16.22
N LEU A 277 -24.12 2.48 16.08
CA LEU A 277 -23.25 3.49 16.68
C LEU A 277 -23.31 4.79 15.89
N SER A 278 -23.02 5.90 16.55
CA SER A 278 -22.77 7.14 15.82
C SER A 278 -21.52 7.02 14.93
N ALA A 279 -21.49 7.73 13.80
CA ALA A 279 -20.35 7.73 12.88
C ALA A 279 -19.01 8.07 13.58
N THR A 280 -19.05 8.96 14.59
CA THR A 280 -17.88 9.30 15.41
C THR A 280 -17.40 8.12 16.25
N ALA A 281 -18.30 7.42 16.93
CA ALA A 281 -17.97 6.26 17.78
C ALA A 281 -17.44 5.10 16.93
N ALA A 282 -18.13 4.79 15.83
CA ALA A 282 -17.72 3.77 14.88
C ALA A 282 -16.34 4.07 14.26
N GLY A 283 -16.10 5.34 13.90
CA GLY A 283 -14.81 5.81 13.38
C GLY A 283 -13.68 5.67 14.42
N LEU A 284 -13.91 6.00 15.70
CA LEU A 284 -12.92 5.83 16.78
C LEU A 284 -12.57 4.36 17.01
N ILE A 285 -13.59 3.47 17.01
CA ILE A 285 -13.35 2.03 17.13
C ILE A 285 -12.56 1.52 15.93
N ALA A 286 -12.91 1.91 14.72
CA ALA A 286 -12.19 1.55 13.52
C ALA A 286 -10.74 2.08 13.53
N ALA A 287 -10.51 3.30 14.02
CA ALA A 287 -9.18 3.87 14.18
C ALA A 287 -8.30 3.08 15.15
N SER A 288 -8.88 2.38 16.14
CA SER A 288 -8.15 1.52 17.07
C SER A 288 -7.39 0.40 16.34
N PHE A 289 -7.95 -0.14 15.26
CA PHE A 289 -7.30 -1.15 14.41
C PHE A 289 -5.98 -0.62 13.84
N ALA A 290 -5.98 0.58 13.27
CA ALA A 290 -4.77 1.19 12.74
C ALA A 290 -3.81 1.70 13.84
N PHE A 291 -4.36 2.15 14.97
CA PHE A 291 -3.56 2.61 16.12
C PHE A 291 -2.75 1.48 16.75
N VAL A 292 -3.34 0.30 16.93
CA VAL A 292 -2.66 -0.86 17.51
C VAL A 292 -1.45 -1.28 16.68
N ASN A 293 -1.48 -1.08 15.37
CA ASN A 293 -0.34 -1.36 14.49
C ASN A 293 0.93 -0.56 14.83
N LEU A 294 0.80 0.57 15.53
CA LEU A 294 1.97 1.32 16.03
C LEU A 294 2.80 0.48 17.00
N ILE A 295 2.16 -0.40 17.75
CA ILE A 295 2.81 -1.28 18.73
C ILE A 295 3.02 -2.68 18.16
N ALA A 296 2.01 -3.24 17.51
CA ALA A 296 2.01 -4.61 17.00
C ALA A 296 3.13 -4.86 15.97
N ARG A 297 3.33 -3.96 15.03
CA ARG A 297 4.37 -4.14 13.98
C ARG A 297 5.80 -4.12 14.53
N PRO A 298 6.21 -3.15 15.37
CA PRO A 298 7.53 -3.23 16.01
C PRO A 298 7.69 -4.46 16.91
N MET A 299 6.64 -4.85 17.64
CA MET A 299 6.66 -6.05 18.49
C MET A 299 6.81 -7.32 17.67
N GLY A 300 6.08 -7.45 16.55
CA GLY A 300 6.25 -8.56 15.62
C GLY A 300 7.66 -8.66 15.05
N GLY A 301 8.24 -7.52 14.66
CA GLY A 301 9.63 -7.42 14.22
C GLY A 301 10.61 -7.87 15.32
N LEU A 302 10.43 -7.36 16.55
CA LEU A 302 11.27 -7.72 17.71
C LEU A 302 11.17 -9.23 18.03
N VAL A 303 9.98 -9.80 18.04
CA VAL A 303 9.76 -11.24 18.25
C VAL A 303 10.45 -12.05 17.16
N SER A 304 10.33 -11.63 15.90
CA SER A 304 10.98 -12.28 14.77
C SER A 304 12.50 -12.25 14.88
N ASP A 305 13.07 -11.10 15.25
CA ASP A 305 14.52 -10.92 15.39
C ASP A 305 15.07 -11.73 16.59
N ARG A 306 14.34 -11.81 17.71
CA ARG A 306 14.75 -12.56 18.90
C ARG A 306 14.64 -14.07 18.74
N LEU A 307 13.56 -14.56 18.14
CA LEU A 307 13.36 -16.00 17.93
C LEU A 307 14.26 -16.57 16.83
N GLY A 308 14.74 -15.73 15.92
CA GLY A 308 15.60 -16.16 14.81
C GLY A 308 14.91 -17.08 13.78
N ASN A 309 13.67 -17.47 14.03
CA ASN A 309 12.88 -18.33 13.14
C ASN A 309 11.72 -17.54 12.52
N ARG A 310 12.05 -16.70 11.53
CA ARG A 310 11.10 -15.84 10.84
C ARG A 310 9.93 -16.59 10.22
N ARG A 311 10.18 -17.82 9.73
CA ARG A 311 9.13 -18.65 9.14
C ARG A 311 8.08 -19.07 10.16
N PHE A 312 8.50 -19.49 11.34
CA PHE A 312 7.56 -19.88 12.41
C PHE A 312 6.74 -18.69 12.89
N VAL A 313 7.38 -17.56 13.12
CA VAL A 313 6.69 -16.31 13.52
C VAL A 313 5.64 -15.91 12.48
N MET A 314 6.03 -15.87 11.21
CA MET A 314 5.11 -15.52 10.12
C MET A 314 3.90 -16.47 10.06
N LEU A 315 4.11 -17.79 10.17
CA LEU A 315 3.01 -18.77 10.16
C LEU A 315 2.07 -18.59 11.37
N SER A 316 2.62 -18.32 12.56
CA SER A 316 1.82 -18.09 13.77
C SER A 316 0.94 -16.84 13.65
N TYR A 317 1.49 -15.74 13.13
CA TYR A 317 0.72 -14.51 12.90
C TYR A 317 -0.34 -14.70 11.81
N MET A 318 0.00 -15.37 10.71
CA MET A 318 -0.98 -15.67 9.64
C MET A 318 -2.14 -16.53 10.15
N PHE A 319 -1.86 -17.50 11.02
CA PHE A 319 -2.91 -18.29 11.66
C PHE A 319 -3.77 -17.43 12.60
N GLY A 320 -3.14 -16.57 13.41
CA GLY A 320 -3.85 -15.63 14.28
C GLY A 320 -4.78 -14.69 13.50
N ILE A 321 -4.28 -14.10 12.40
CA ILE A 321 -5.07 -13.26 11.50
C ILE A 321 -6.26 -14.02 10.90
N ALA A 322 -6.05 -15.26 10.45
CA ALA A 322 -7.12 -16.08 9.88
C ALA A 322 -8.22 -16.36 10.92
N VAL A 323 -7.85 -16.67 12.16
CA VAL A 323 -8.80 -16.83 13.27
C VAL A 323 -9.51 -15.51 13.57
N GLY A 324 -8.78 -14.39 13.63
CA GLY A 324 -9.34 -13.06 13.86
C GLY A 324 -10.39 -12.69 12.82
N PHE A 325 -10.09 -12.84 11.53
CA PHE A 325 -11.06 -12.56 10.47
C PHE A 325 -12.25 -13.51 10.48
N ALA A 326 -12.06 -14.80 10.80
CA ALA A 326 -13.16 -15.74 10.95
C ALA A 326 -14.10 -15.30 12.09
N LEU A 327 -13.56 -14.89 13.23
CA LEU A 327 -14.33 -14.35 14.33
C LEU A 327 -15.05 -13.04 13.96
N MET A 328 -14.36 -12.12 13.27
CA MET A 328 -14.99 -10.89 12.78
C MET A 328 -16.17 -11.18 11.83
N GLY A 329 -16.03 -12.18 10.95
CA GLY A 329 -17.12 -12.59 10.05
C GLY A 329 -18.33 -13.20 10.76
N LEU A 330 -18.17 -13.68 11.99
CA LEU A 330 -19.26 -14.23 12.81
C LEU A 330 -19.92 -13.20 13.73
N MET A 331 -19.35 -12.00 13.86
CA MET A 331 -19.90 -10.94 14.71
C MET A 331 -21.24 -10.45 14.19
N ASN A 332 -22.14 -10.19 15.13
CA ASN A 332 -23.45 -9.59 14.90
C ASN A 332 -23.86 -8.73 16.10
N SER A 333 -25.01 -8.08 16.04
CA SER A 333 -25.53 -7.18 17.08
C SER A 333 -25.75 -7.84 18.47
N ASN A 334 -25.82 -9.17 18.54
CA ASN A 334 -25.97 -9.90 19.81
C ASN A 334 -24.65 -10.02 20.58
N TRP A 335 -23.51 -9.73 19.95
CA TRP A 335 -22.20 -9.77 20.61
C TRP A 335 -22.02 -8.51 21.44
N PRO A 336 -21.48 -8.62 22.67
CA PRO A 336 -21.05 -7.45 23.43
C PRO A 336 -20.03 -6.63 22.65
N LEU A 337 -20.25 -5.32 22.55
CA LEU A 337 -19.37 -4.43 21.79
C LEU A 337 -17.90 -4.53 22.24
N ILE A 338 -17.65 -4.69 23.53
CA ILE A 338 -16.29 -4.83 24.08
C ILE A 338 -15.56 -6.08 23.52
N ILE A 339 -16.28 -7.18 23.30
CA ILE A 339 -15.73 -8.39 22.71
C ILE A 339 -15.42 -8.15 21.23
N ALA A 340 -16.34 -7.50 20.51
CA ALA A 340 -16.14 -7.16 19.12
C ALA A 340 -14.91 -6.25 18.92
N VAL A 341 -14.74 -5.24 19.76
CA VAL A 341 -13.54 -4.38 19.77
C VAL A 341 -12.28 -5.19 20.11
N GLY A 342 -12.35 -6.08 21.11
CA GLY A 342 -11.24 -6.95 21.49
C GLY A 342 -10.78 -7.86 20.35
N ILE A 343 -11.71 -8.47 19.60
CA ILE A 343 -11.40 -9.29 18.41
C ILE A 343 -10.79 -8.43 17.29
N THR A 344 -11.31 -7.21 17.09
CA THR A 344 -10.79 -6.27 16.11
C THR A 344 -9.35 -5.90 16.41
N VAL A 345 -9.04 -5.58 17.68
CA VAL A 345 -7.68 -5.28 18.15
C VAL A 345 -6.76 -6.50 18.02
N PHE A 346 -7.24 -7.70 18.42
CA PHE A 346 -6.49 -8.94 18.24
C PHE A 346 -6.15 -9.22 16.77
N THR A 347 -7.10 -8.99 15.87
CA THR A 347 -6.90 -9.23 14.44
C THR A 347 -5.89 -8.24 13.84
N SER A 348 -5.81 -7.02 14.39
CA SER A 348 -4.85 -6.00 13.98
C SER A 348 -3.43 -6.28 14.51
N PHE A 349 -3.32 -6.97 15.64
CA PHE A 349 -2.04 -7.32 16.27
C PHE A 349 -1.31 -8.42 15.51
#